data_ce1f405ecb2b0d8da8866086c06c4cf4
#
_entry.id   ce1f405ecb2b0d8da8866086c06c4cf4
#
_cell.length_a   1.000
_cell.length_b   1.000
_cell.length_c   1.000
_cell.angle_alpha   90.00
_cell.angle_beta   90.00
_cell.angle_gamma   90.00
#
_symmetry.space_group_name_H-M   'P 1'
#
loop_
_entity.id
_entity.type
_entity.pdbx_description
1 polymer ?
#
loop_
_entity_poly.entity_id
_entity_poly.type
_entity_poly.pdbx_seq_one_letter_code
_entity_poly.pdbx_strand_id
1 'polypeptide(L)'
;RSYSSNNQYAGNSIAPKKINHRFANMNNIRNYFGERLDEHMFIAGFEMDDEVVYFGGAYPSGCGKTGTAMTGTHLVGDDLAKIFIDKESGEVRAVNPEKGMFGIIEGVNQDDDPETLKVLEGKENEVIFSNLLVSDGKPYWNGMGQTLPDQGINYLGEWSNQAGTPASHKNARFTITLDALENYDPATEDPEGVKLSGLLFGGRDYSTMPTIVMAHDWMGTVVHGAIIRSATTATEIGADGSEKRSPFALCRLFFRHSHK
;
A
#
# COMPACT_ATOMS: atom_id res chain seq x y z
N ARG A 1 -15.13 -17.97 -2.44
CA ARG A 1 -15.91 -16.75 -2.67
C ARG A 1 -16.17 -16.08 -1.34
N SER A 2 -16.00 -14.77 -1.27
CA SER A 2 -16.37 -13.97 -0.11
C SER A 2 -17.55 -13.07 -0.45
N TYR A 3 -18.41 -12.85 0.54
CA TYR A 3 -19.57 -11.96 0.43
C TYR A 3 -19.48 -10.92 1.53
N SER A 4 -19.76 -9.67 1.21
CA SER A 4 -19.93 -8.61 2.19
C SER A 4 -21.38 -8.12 2.13
N SER A 5 -22.06 -8.14 3.26
CA SER A 5 -23.41 -7.60 3.39
C SER A 5 -23.43 -6.13 3.84
N ASN A 6 -22.27 -5.58 4.20
CA ASN A 6 -22.17 -4.22 4.68
C ASN A 6 -21.81 -3.27 3.54
N ASN A 7 -22.84 -2.73 2.88
CA ASN A 7 -22.71 -1.81 1.76
C ASN A 7 -22.35 -0.37 2.17
N GLN A 8 -22.18 -0.07 3.46
CA GLN A 8 -21.68 1.23 3.90
C GLN A 8 -20.24 1.49 3.41
N TYR A 9 -19.55 0.42 3.05
CA TYR A 9 -18.23 0.46 2.43
C TYR A 9 -18.27 0.22 0.92
N ALA A 10 -19.41 0.42 0.27
CA ALA A 10 -19.59 0.10 -1.15
C ALA A 10 -18.64 0.87 -2.08
N GLY A 11 -18.20 2.08 -1.70
CA GLY A 11 -17.11 2.77 -2.35
C GLY A 11 -15.73 2.31 -1.93
N ASN A 12 -15.62 1.39 -0.96
CA ASN A 12 -14.37 0.91 -0.41
C ASN A 12 -14.17 -0.56 -0.77
N SER A 13 -13.60 -0.81 -1.93
CA SER A 13 -13.25 -2.16 -2.39
C SER A 13 -12.16 -2.84 -1.56
N ILE A 14 -11.53 -2.12 -0.65
CA ILE A 14 -10.36 -2.55 0.11
C ILE A 14 -10.68 -3.58 1.17
N ALA A 15 -11.78 -3.45 1.89
CA ALA A 15 -12.13 -4.45 2.90
C ALA A 15 -12.31 -5.84 2.26
N PRO A 16 -13.06 -6.00 1.16
CA PRO A 16 -13.10 -7.25 0.40
C PRO A 16 -11.74 -7.66 -0.17
N LYS A 17 -10.96 -6.74 -0.69
CA LYS A 17 -9.63 -6.97 -1.22
C LYS A 17 -8.71 -7.59 -0.17
N LYS A 18 -8.56 -6.98 1.00
CA LYS A 18 -7.70 -7.47 2.08
C LYS A 18 -8.21 -8.79 2.70
N ILE A 19 -9.51 -9.00 2.75
CA ILE A 19 -10.10 -10.26 3.18
C ILE A 19 -9.77 -11.36 2.18
N ASN A 20 -9.93 -11.12 0.88
CA ASN A 20 -9.60 -12.08 -0.16
C ASN A 20 -8.12 -12.43 -0.17
N HIS A 21 -7.25 -11.45 0.00
CA HIS A 21 -5.81 -11.66 0.14
C HIS A 21 -5.48 -12.55 1.35
N ARG A 22 -6.10 -12.32 2.50
CA ARG A 22 -5.93 -13.18 3.69
C ARG A 22 -6.41 -14.60 3.46
N PHE A 23 -7.52 -14.79 2.75
CA PHE A 23 -8.00 -16.12 2.38
C PHE A 23 -7.09 -16.82 1.39
N ALA A 24 -6.52 -16.11 0.44
CA ALA A 24 -5.52 -16.64 -0.48
C ALA A 24 -4.29 -17.15 0.30
N ASN A 25 -3.75 -16.34 1.20
CA ASN A 25 -2.65 -16.74 2.07
C ASN A 25 -2.98 -17.94 2.95
N MET A 26 -4.16 -17.98 3.54
CA MET A 26 -4.59 -19.13 4.34
C MET A 26 -4.70 -20.41 3.50
N ASN A 27 -5.13 -20.31 2.26
CA ASN A 27 -5.19 -21.45 1.33
C ASN A 27 -3.79 -21.93 0.97
N ASN A 28 -2.87 -21.01 0.68
CA ASN A 28 -1.49 -21.34 0.35
C ASN A 28 -0.78 -22.04 1.52
N ILE A 29 -1.00 -21.55 2.74
CA ILE A 29 -0.46 -22.19 3.96
C ILE A 29 -1.10 -23.57 4.20
N ARG A 30 -2.40 -23.72 4.00
CA ARG A 30 -3.11 -25.00 4.20
C ARG A 30 -2.70 -26.07 3.19
N ASN A 31 -2.41 -25.68 1.97
CA ASN A 31 -1.95 -26.61 0.93
C ASN A 31 -0.48 -27.01 1.10
N TYR A 32 0.16 -26.64 2.21
CA TYR A 32 1.45 -27.03 2.76
C TYR A 32 2.67 -26.84 1.85
N PHE A 33 2.49 -26.72 0.56
CA PHE A 33 3.50 -26.43 -0.45
C PHE A 33 2.90 -25.52 -1.50
N GLY A 34 2.23 -24.45 -1.02
CA GLY A 34 1.71 -23.45 -1.91
C GLY A 34 2.85 -22.93 -2.78
N GLU A 35 2.77 -23.22 -4.04
CA GLU A 35 3.72 -22.73 -5.05
C GLU A 35 3.64 -21.21 -5.20
N ARG A 36 2.79 -20.57 -4.41
CA ARG A 36 2.49 -19.14 -4.45
C ARG A 36 2.42 -18.55 -3.06
N LEU A 37 2.92 -17.33 -2.94
CA LEU A 37 2.86 -16.49 -1.76
C LEU A 37 2.09 -15.21 -2.12
N ASP A 38 1.02 -14.91 -1.39
CA ASP A 38 0.24 -13.68 -1.55
C ASP A 38 0.67 -12.67 -0.47
N GLU A 39 1.29 -11.56 -0.89
CA GLU A 39 1.91 -10.59 0.01
C GLU A 39 1.31 -9.20 -0.12
N HIS A 40 1.27 -8.48 1.01
CA HIS A 40 0.97 -7.05 1.08
C HIS A 40 2.25 -6.29 0.74
N MET A 41 2.52 -6.13 -0.56
CA MET A 41 3.80 -5.73 -1.10
C MET A 41 3.60 -4.95 -2.40
N PHE A 42 4.38 -3.89 -2.61
CA PHE A 42 4.48 -3.29 -3.93
C PHE A 42 5.40 -4.09 -4.84
N ILE A 43 5.26 -3.89 -6.13
CA ILE A 43 6.18 -4.36 -7.17
C ILE A 43 6.56 -3.15 -8.01
N ALA A 44 7.86 -2.82 -8.04
CA ALA A 44 8.35 -1.71 -8.84
C ALA A 44 9.72 -2.04 -9.45
N GLY A 45 9.95 -1.56 -10.66
CA GLY A 45 11.19 -1.64 -11.37
C GLY A 45 11.97 -0.34 -11.29
N PHE A 46 13.28 -0.49 -11.29
CA PHE A 46 14.25 0.61 -11.26
C PHE A 46 15.24 0.40 -12.39
N GLU A 47 15.55 1.44 -13.12
CA GLU A 47 16.59 1.40 -14.15
C GLU A 47 17.97 1.33 -13.50
N MET A 48 18.70 0.29 -13.79
CA MET A 48 20.06 0.04 -13.30
C MET A 48 20.91 -0.51 -14.44
N ASP A 49 21.98 0.19 -14.78
CA ASP A 49 22.94 -0.25 -15.81
C ASP A 49 22.29 -0.69 -17.15
N ASP A 50 21.34 0.12 -17.65
CA ASP A 50 20.56 -0.12 -18.88
C ASP A 50 19.56 -1.30 -18.82
N GLU A 51 19.32 -1.84 -17.63
CA GLU A 51 18.32 -2.87 -17.41
C GLU A 51 17.27 -2.43 -16.37
N VAL A 52 16.04 -2.94 -16.48
CA VAL A 52 15.02 -2.74 -15.47
C VAL A 52 15.09 -3.87 -14.45
N VAL A 53 15.35 -3.53 -13.20
CA VAL A 53 15.47 -4.49 -12.10
C VAL A 53 14.27 -4.34 -11.18
N TYR A 54 13.48 -5.40 -11.00
CA TYR A 54 12.27 -5.36 -10.20
C TYR A 54 12.48 -5.81 -8.77
N PHE A 55 11.86 -5.08 -7.85
CA PHE A 55 11.85 -5.38 -6.42
C PHE A 55 10.42 -5.46 -5.90
N GLY A 56 10.22 -6.36 -4.94
CA GLY A 56 9.03 -6.38 -4.11
C GLY A 56 9.32 -5.72 -2.76
N GLY A 57 8.41 -4.88 -2.24
CA GLY A 57 8.62 -4.20 -0.98
C GLY A 57 7.45 -4.33 -0.02
N ALA A 58 7.70 -4.95 1.14
CA ALA A 58 6.71 -5.16 2.19
C ALA A 58 6.95 -4.20 3.35
N TYR A 59 6.14 -3.16 3.42
CA TYR A 59 6.18 -2.18 4.50
C TYR A 59 4.82 -2.06 5.19
N PRO A 60 4.78 -1.91 6.52
CA PRO A 60 3.55 -1.61 7.23
C PRO A 60 2.95 -0.26 6.79
N SER A 61 1.67 -0.05 7.06
CA SER A 61 1.01 1.23 6.77
C SER A 61 1.78 2.41 7.36
N GLY A 62 1.95 3.47 6.57
CA GLY A 62 2.69 4.66 6.97
C GLY A 62 4.22 4.51 7.06
N CYS A 63 4.79 3.46 6.43
CA CYS A 63 6.24 3.27 6.35
C CYS A 63 6.84 3.61 4.97
N GLY A 64 6.09 4.32 4.13
CA GLY A 64 6.57 4.75 2.82
C GLY A 64 6.45 3.70 1.71
N LYS A 65 5.56 2.69 1.85
CA LYS A 65 5.35 1.67 0.82
C LYS A 65 5.00 2.29 -0.54
N THR A 66 3.94 3.07 -0.59
CA THR A 66 3.52 3.78 -1.79
C THR A 66 4.58 4.79 -2.26
N GLY A 67 5.17 5.58 -1.35
CA GLY A 67 6.24 6.50 -1.72
C GLY A 67 7.44 5.79 -2.37
N THR A 68 7.87 4.65 -1.83
CA THR A 68 8.94 3.86 -2.45
C THR A 68 8.52 3.28 -3.80
N ALA A 69 7.28 2.78 -3.93
CA ALA A 69 6.77 2.29 -5.19
C ALA A 69 6.75 3.39 -6.27
N MET A 70 6.35 4.60 -5.89
CA MET A 70 6.29 5.77 -6.79
C MET A 70 7.66 6.32 -7.17
N THR A 71 8.73 6.01 -6.43
CA THR A 71 10.10 6.34 -6.86
C THR A 71 10.65 5.40 -7.93
N GLY A 72 10.01 4.25 -8.15
CA GLY A 72 10.33 3.36 -9.24
C GLY A 72 9.96 3.97 -10.58
N THR A 73 10.80 3.76 -11.59
CA THR A 73 10.52 4.21 -12.96
C THR A 73 9.49 3.31 -13.67
N HIS A 74 9.23 2.14 -13.12
CA HIS A 74 8.34 1.10 -13.64
C HIS A 74 7.44 0.56 -12.53
N LEU A 75 6.23 1.10 -12.36
CA LEU A 75 5.28 0.66 -11.36
C LEU A 75 4.43 -0.49 -11.89
N VAL A 76 4.59 -1.68 -11.32
CA VAL A 76 3.78 -2.87 -11.62
C VAL A 76 2.61 -3.00 -10.65
N GLY A 77 2.79 -2.67 -9.38
CA GLY A 77 1.71 -2.72 -8.39
C GLY A 77 2.09 -2.07 -7.06
N ASP A 78 1.11 -1.43 -6.41
CA ASP A 78 1.32 -0.65 -5.19
C ASP A 78 1.12 -1.45 -3.90
N ASP A 79 0.20 -2.40 -3.86
CA ASP A 79 -0.31 -2.91 -2.57
C ASP A 79 -0.30 -4.42 -2.44
N LEU A 80 -0.57 -5.17 -3.49
CA LEU A 80 -0.62 -6.63 -3.46
C LEU A 80 0.30 -7.26 -4.49
N ALA A 81 0.99 -8.32 -4.08
CA ALA A 81 1.81 -9.14 -4.95
C ALA A 81 1.46 -10.61 -4.79
N LYS A 82 1.40 -11.33 -5.91
CA LYS A 82 1.39 -12.79 -5.94
C LYS A 82 2.75 -13.26 -6.40
N ILE A 83 3.50 -13.89 -5.51
CA ILE A 83 4.86 -14.35 -5.74
C ILE A 83 4.84 -15.85 -5.98
N PHE A 84 5.58 -16.32 -6.95
CA PHE A 84 5.73 -17.74 -7.27
C PHE A 84 7.11 -18.03 -7.83
N ILE A 85 7.46 -19.30 -7.84
CA ILE A 85 8.65 -19.78 -8.52
C ILE A 85 8.23 -20.30 -9.89
N ASP A 86 8.78 -19.70 -10.92
CA ASP A 86 8.61 -20.21 -12.27
C ASP A 86 9.24 -21.60 -12.40
N LYS A 87 8.49 -22.57 -12.89
CA LYS A 87 8.91 -23.97 -12.91
C LYS A 87 9.96 -24.28 -13.98
N GLU A 88 9.99 -23.47 -15.03
CA GLU A 88 10.91 -23.68 -16.15
C GLU A 88 12.27 -23.02 -15.89
N SER A 89 12.24 -21.76 -15.44
CA SER A 89 13.46 -21.00 -15.18
C SER A 89 13.99 -21.14 -13.75
N GLY A 90 13.14 -21.53 -12.79
CA GLY A 90 13.47 -21.51 -11.37
C GLY A 90 13.52 -20.11 -10.75
N GLU A 91 13.12 -19.08 -11.49
CA GLU A 91 13.14 -17.69 -11.04
C GLU A 91 11.96 -17.37 -10.14
N VAL A 92 12.20 -16.48 -9.18
CA VAL A 92 11.12 -15.88 -8.38
C VAL A 92 10.47 -14.78 -9.20
N ARG A 93 9.17 -14.92 -9.44
CA ARG A 93 8.38 -13.97 -10.20
C ARG A 93 7.22 -13.43 -9.38
N ALA A 94 6.73 -12.26 -9.74
CA ALA A 94 5.59 -11.63 -9.09
C ALA A 94 4.60 -11.04 -10.10
N VAL A 95 3.32 -11.20 -9.80
CA VAL A 95 2.20 -10.57 -10.54
C VAL A 95 1.47 -9.62 -9.62
N ASN A 96 1.03 -8.51 -10.16
CA ASN A 96 0.09 -7.63 -9.49
C ASN A 96 -1.35 -8.11 -9.78
N PRO A 97 -2.18 -8.38 -8.75
CA PRO A 97 -3.57 -8.78 -8.95
C PRO A 97 -4.57 -7.61 -9.06
N GLU A 98 -4.08 -6.38 -9.11
CA GLU A 98 -4.90 -5.17 -9.02
C GLU A 98 -4.81 -4.29 -10.25
N LYS A 99 -5.95 -3.70 -10.65
CA LYS A 99 -5.98 -2.68 -11.69
C LYS A 99 -5.78 -1.26 -11.19
N GLY A 100 -5.95 -1.04 -9.91
CA GLY A 100 -5.96 0.29 -9.33
C GLY A 100 -5.12 0.42 -8.09
N MET A 101 -4.83 1.65 -7.77
CA MET A 101 -4.14 2.09 -6.57
C MET A 101 -5.12 2.77 -5.62
N PHE A 102 -4.95 2.53 -4.31
CA PHE A 102 -5.76 3.12 -3.26
C PHE A 102 -4.86 3.77 -2.23
N GLY A 103 -4.71 5.08 -2.37
CA GLY A 103 -3.81 5.88 -1.54
C GLY A 103 -4.51 6.62 -0.41
N ILE A 104 -3.73 6.98 0.61
CA ILE A 104 -4.12 8.02 1.58
C ILE A 104 -3.94 9.36 0.87
N ILE A 105 -4.98 10.23 0.95
CA ILE A 105 -4.91 11.53 0.29
C ILE A 105 -4.47 12.65 1.26
N GLU A 106 -4.60 12.44 2.57
CA GLU A 106 -4.19 13.44 3.55
C GLU A 106 -2.70 13.74 3.43
N GLY A 107 -2.36 15.01 3.24
CA GLY A 107 -1.00 15.48 3.06
C GLY A 107 -0.48 15.41 1.62
N VAL A 108 -1.19 14.82 0.68
CA VAL A 108 -0.81 14.87 -0.74
C VAL A 108 -0.85 16.33 -1.23
N ASN A 109 0.28 16.81 -1.73
CA ASN A 109 0.44 18.19 -2.15
C ASN A 109 1.48 18.31 -3.29
N GLN A 110 1.63 19.53 -3.81
CA GLN A 110 2.52 19.79 -4.95
C GLN A 110 4.01 19.60 -4.61
N ASP A 111 4.39 19.78 -3.36
CA ASP A 111 5.80 19.76 -2.96
C ASP A 111 6.29 18.33 -2.71
N ASP A 112 5.43 17.49 -2.11
CA ASP A 112 5.80 16.14 -1.68
C ASP A 112 5.39 15.04 -2.68
N ASP A 113 4.21 15.22 -3.35
CA ASP A 113 3.61 14.20 -4.21
C ASP A 113 3.11 14.78 -5.55
N PRO A 114 3.93 15.52 -6.32
CA PRO A 114 3.50 16.26 -7.51
C PRO A 114 2.85 15.35 -8.58
N GLU A 115 3.40 14.16 -8.82
CA GLU A 115 2.87 13.22 -9.81
C GLU A 115 1.50 12.68 -9.40
N THR A 116 1.35 12.31 -8.13
CA THR A 116 0.06 11.88 -7.61
C THR A 116 -0.96 13.00 -7.73
N LEU A 117 -0.61 14.21 -7.30
CA LEU A 117 -1.52 15.37 -7.35
C LEU A 117 -1.96 15.68 -8.79
N LYS A 118 -1.05 15.61 -9.75
CA LYS A 118 -1.33 15.81 -11.17
C LYS A 118 -2.42 14.85 -11.67
N VAL A 119 -2.36 13.58 -11.28
CA VAL A 119 -3.39 12.59 -11.65
C VAL A 119 -4.71 12.90 -10.95
N LEU A 120 -4.68 13.29 -9.66
CA LEU A 120 -5.88 13.56 -8.88
C LEU A 120 -6.64 14.83 -9.35
N GLU A 121 -5.94 15.82 -9.86
CA GLU A 121 -6.51 17.06 -10.39
C GLU A 121 -6.77 16.98 -11.91
N GLY A 122 -6.23 15.97 -12.59
CA GLY A 122 -6.37 15.77 -14.02
C GLY A 122 -7.82 15.48 -14.43
N LYS A 123 -8.31 16.15 -15.48
CA LYS A 123 -9.67 15.95 -15.98
C LYS A 123 -9.85 14.69 -16.84
N GLU A 124 -8.77 14.09 -17.21
CA GLU A 124 -8.74 12.94 -18.13
C GLU A 124 -8.90 11.60 -17.42
N ASN A 125 -8.66 11.58 -16.10
CA ASN A 125 -8.68 10.38 -15.29
C ASN A 125 -9.93 10.30 -14.43
N GLU A 126 -10.46 9.09 -14.28
CA GLU A 126 -11.51 8.82 -13.31
C GLU A 126 -10.88 8.63 -11.93
N VAL A 127 -11.24 9.51 -10.96
CA VAL A 127 -10.75 9.44 -9.59
C VAL A 127 -11.94 9.29 -8.65
N ILE A 128 -11.87 8.29 -7.78
CA ILE A 128 -12.85 8.10 -6.72
C ILE A 128 -12.25 8.61 -5.40
N PHE A 129 -12.92 9.58 -4.80
CA PHE A 129 -12.53 10.13 -3.51
C PHE A 129 -13.44 9.63 -2.38
N SER A 130 -12.90 9.49 -1.18
CA SER A 130 -13.67 9.15 0.01
C SER A 130 -13.20 9.91 1.26
N ASN A 131 -14.16 10.30 2.11
CA ASN A 131 -13.94 10.92 3.42
C ASN A 131 -13.22 12.27 3.39
N LEU A 132 -13.38 13.04 2.32
CA LEU A 132 -12.85 14.38 2.17
C LEU A 132 -13.95 15.45 2.18
N LEU A 133 -13.58 16.70 2.05
CA LEU A 133 -14.49 17.83 1.92
C LEU A 133 -14.81 18.06 0.44
N VAL A 134 -16.06 18.28 0.13
CA VAL A 134 -16.53 18.74 -1.19
C VAL A 134 -17.15 20.13 -1.04
N SER A 135 -16.67 21.08 -1.82
CA SER A 135 -17.24 22.42 -1.93
C SER A 135 -17.27 22.84 -3.39
N ASP A 136 -18.41 23.33 -3.87
CA ASP A 136 -18.62 23.72 -5.26
C ASP A 136 -18.21 22.64 -6.28
N GLY A 137 -18.46 21.37 -5.93
CA GLY A 137 -18.15 20.22 -6.78
C GLY A 137 -16.66 19.88 -6.87
N LYS A 138 -15.81 20.49 -6.03
CA LYS A 138 -14.38 20.22 -5.98
C LYS A 138 -14.00 19.51 -4.67
N PRO A 139 -13.06 18.55 -4.72
CA PRO A 139 -12.55 17.89 -3.55
C PRO A 139 -11.47 18.73 -2.85
N TYR A 140 -11.47 18.69 -1.50
CA TYR A 140 -10.47 19.31 -0.65
C TYR A 140 -10.10 18.38 0.49
N TRP A 141 -8.83 18.41 0.90
CA TRP A 141 -8.32 17.61 2.01
C TRP A 141 -7.27 18.36 2.82
N ASN A 142 -7.01 17.90 4.03
CA ASN A 142 -6.01 18.52 4.89
C ASN A 142 -4.62 18.28 4.30
N GLY A 143 -3.81 19.33 4.28
CA GLY A 143 -2.42 19.25 3.80
C GLY A 143 -2.27 19.27 2.27
N MET A 144 -3.34 19.63 1.51
CA MET A 144 -3.23 19.73 0.04
C MET A 144 -2.43 20.96 -0.45
N GLY A 145 -1.98 21.81 0.46
CA GLY A 145 -1.20 23.00 0.09
C GLY A 145 -2.03 24.19 -0.42
N GLN A 146 -3.36 24.06 -0.45
CA GLN A 146 -4.27 25.11 -0.90
C GLN A 146 -5.13 25.61 0.26
N THR A 147 -5.68 26.84 0.11
CA THR A 147 -6.63 27.37 1.08
C THR A 147 -7.95 26.60 1.00
N LEU A 148 -8.40 26.07 2.13
CA LEU A 148 -9.68 25.38 2.22
C LEU A 148 -10.85 26.39 2.07
N PRO A 149 -11.99 25.97 1.50
CA PRO A 149 -13.18 26.78 1.41
C PRO A 149 -13.78 27.04 2.79
N ASP A 150 -14.62 28.10 2.90
CA ASP A 150 -15.27 28.44 4.16
C ASP A 150 -16.33 27.43 4.58
N GLN A 151 -16.94 26.74 3.62
CA GLN A 151 -18.00 25.74 3.86
C GLN A 151 -18.06 24.68 2.78
N GLY A 152 -18.69 23.56 3.10
CA GLY A 152 -18.89 22.44 2.18
C GLY A 152 -19.54 21.24 2.85
N ILE A 153 -19.45 20.10 2.23
CA ILE A 153 -19.93 18.82 2.77
C ILE A 153 -18.73 17.88 2.96
N ASN A 154 -18.55 17.40 4.16
CA ASN A 154 -17.51 16.41 4.45
C ASN A 154 -18.13 15.06 4.92
N TYR A 155 -17.28 14.16 5.41
CA TYR A 155 -17.70 12.83 5.88
C TYR A 155 -18.64 12.85 7.11
N LEU A 156 -18.81 14.00 7.79
CA LEU A 156 -19.75 14.21 8.89
C LEU A 156 -21.04 14.96 8.46
N GLY A 157 -21.10 15.45 7.24
CA GLY A 157 -22.20 16.27 6.71
C GLY A 157 -21.78 17.70 6.43
N GLU A 158 -22.65 18.68 6.70
CA GLU A 158 -22.32 20.10 6.52
C GLU A 158 -21.12 20.51 7.37
N TRP A 159 -20.17 21.16 6.73
CA TRP A 159 -18.92 21.57 7.34
C TRP A 159 -18.66 23.06 7.08
N SER A 160 -18.06 23.72 8.07
CA SER A 160 -17.52 25.08 7.91
C SER A 160 -16.13 25.16 8.58
N ASN A 161 -15.32 26.11 8.14
CA ASN A 161 -14.00 26.37 8.71
C ASN A 161 -14.04 26.78 10.20
N GLN A 162 -15.21 27.21 10.71
CA GLN A 162 -15.45 27.55 12.10
C GLN A 162 -15.90 26.36 12.96
N ALA A 163 -16.20 25.22 12.36
CA ALA A 163 -16.76 24.05 13.06
C ALA A 163 -15.78 23.35 14.02
N GLY A 164 -14.49 23.69 13.99
CA GLY A 164 -13.46 23.06 14.82
C GLY A 164 -13.17 21.60 14.49
N THR A 165 -13.78 21.08 13.42
CA THR A 165 -13.56 19.72 12.91
C THR A 165 -12.70 19.77 11.64
N PRO A 166 -11.85 18.73 11.40
CA PRO A 166 -11.04 18.67 10.19
C PRO A 166 -11.90 18.65 8.92
N ALA A 167 -11.39 19.24 7.83
CA ALA A 167 -12.05 19.22 6.53
C ALA A 167 -12.16 17.81 5.97
N SER A 168 -11.10 17.02 6.12
CA SER A 168 -11.06 15.60 5.72
C SER A 168 -10.75 14.68 6.90
N HIS A 169 -11.12 13.42 6.79
CA HIS A 169 -10.77 12.41 7.76
C HIS A 169 -9.31 11.98 7.57
N LYS A 170 -8.58 11.64 8.65
CA LYS A 170 -7.20 11.12 8.57
C LYS A 170 -7.04 9.87 7.70
N ASN A 171 -8.14 9.16 7.42
CA ASN A 171 -8.21 8.04 6.50
C ASN A 171 -8.99 8.43 5.23
N ALA A 172 -8.93 9.69 4.81
CA ALA A 172 -9.41 10.09 3.50
C ALA A 172 -8.56 9.44 2.41
N ARG A 173 -9.20 9.00 1.33
CA ARG A 173 -8.58 8.16 0.31
C ARG A 173 -8.94 8.62 -1.10
N PHE A 174 -8.04 8.27 -2.01
CA PHE A 174 -8.30 8.28 -3.44
C PHE A 174 -8.15 6.87 -4.03
N THR A 175 -8.85 6.64 -5.13
CA THR A 175 -8.68 5.44 -5.97
C THR A 175 -8.50 5.90 -7.40
N ILE A 176 -7.47 5.42 -8.05
CA ILE A 176 -7.14 5.65 -9.48
C ILE A 176 -6.79 4.32 -10.11
N THR A 177 -6.86 4.25 -11.43
CA THR A 177 -6.26 3.14 -12.18
C THR A 177 -4.74 3.32 -12.24
N LEU A 178 -3.99 2.21 -12.28
CA LEU A 178 -2.52 2.29 -12.31
C LEU A 178 -2.00 2.90 -13.63
N ASP A 179 -2.71 2.68 -14.73
CA ASP A 179 -2.38 3.23 -16.05
C ASP A 179 -2.56 4.76 -16.17
N ALA A 180 -3.16 5.39 -15.15
CA ALA A 180 -3.19 6.83 -15.05
C ALA A 180 -1.86 7.46 -14.59
N LEU A 181 -0.93 6.65 -14.06
CA LEU A 181 0.36 7.09 -13.55
C LEU A 181 1.42 7.11 -14.66
N GLU A 182 2.30 8.12 -14.64
CA GLU A 182 3.35 8.26 -15.65
C GLU A 182 4.36 7.12 -15.62
N ASN A 183 4.60 6.56 -14.45
CA ASN A 183 5.52 5.42 -14.26
C ASN A 183 4.85 4.05 -14.36
N TYR A 184 3.63 3.98 -14.89
CA TYR A 184 2.94 2.71 -15.14
C TYR A 184 3.77 1.79 -16.04
N ASP A 185 3.92 0.54 -15.60
CA ASP A 185 4.58 -0.50 -16.38
C ASP A 185 3.54 -1.44 -17.01
N PRO A 186 3.54 -1.60 -18.36
CA PRO A 186 2.68 -2.57 -19.04
C PRO A 186 2.81 -4.02 -18.54
N ALA A 187 3.93 -4.40 -17.92
CA ALA A 187 4.11 -5.68 -17.26
C ALA A 187 3.12 -5.94 -16.12
N THR A 188 2.38 -4.92 -15.69
CA THR A 188 1.22 -5.06 -14.77
C THR A 188 0.18 -6.02 -15.30
N GLU A 189 -0.03 -6.05 -16.62
CA GLU A 189 -1.01 -6.93 -17.28
C GLU A 189 -0.42 -8.28 -17.73
N ASP A 190 0.88 -8.51 -17.54
CA ASP A 190 1.52 -9.76 -17.90
C ASP A 190 1.19 -10.87 -16.89
N PRO A 191 0.49 -11.95 -17.30
CA PRO A 191 0.17 -13.06 -16.40
C PRO A 191 1.41 -13.85 -15.92
N GLU A 192 2.52 -13.79 -16.66
CA GLU A 192 3.81 -14.38 -16.28
C GLU A 192 4.54 -13.49 -15.25
N GLY A 193 4.11 -12.25 -15.10
CA GLY A 193 4.66 -11.29 -14.16
C GLY A 193 6.10 -10.91 -14.42
N VAL A 194 6.70 -10.23 -13.46
CA VAL A 194 8.09 -9.76 -13.53
C VAL A 194 9.00 -10.62 -12.65
N LYS A 195 10.25 -10.79 -13.08
CA LYS A 195 11.29 -11.43 -12.28
C LYS A 195 11.66 -10.52 -11.11
N LEU A 196 11.57 -11.02 -9.89
CA LEU A 196 12.04 -10.30 -8.72
C LEU A 196 13.53 -10.53 -8.48
N SER A 197 14.29 -9.46 -8.47
CA SER A 197 15.73 -9.49 -8.14
C SER A 197 15.98 -9.32 -6.64
N GLY A 198 15.02 -8.78 -5.90
CA GLY A 198 15.14 -8.62 -4.46
C GLY A 198 13.82 -8.33 -3.76
N LEU A 199 13.83 -8.55 -2.45
CA LEU A 199 12.72 -8.26 -1.56
C LEU A 199 13.18 -7.28 -0.49
N LEU A 200 12.42 -6.21 -0.32
CA LEU A 200 12.65 -5.16 0.66
C LEU A 200 11.65 -5.31 1.81
N PHE A 201 12.13 -5.27 3.04
CA PHE A 201 11.29 -5.29 4.22
C PHE A 201 11.59 -4.05 5.06
N GLY A 202 10.54 -3.39 5.51
CA GLY A 202 10.65 -2.19 6.31
C GLY A 202 9.71 -2.16 7.50
N GLY A 203 9.98 -1.27 8.43
CA GLY A 203 9.15 -1.02 9.60
C GLY A 203 9.41 0.36 10.16
N ARG A 204 8.52 0.84 11.02
CA ARG A 204 8.72 2.07 11.77
C ARG A 204 9.60 1.80 12.97
N ASP A 205 10.81 2.32 12.92
CA ASP A 205 11.70 2.33 14.05
C ASP A 205 12.48 3.65 14.06
N TYR A 206 12.24 4.47 15.08
CA TYR A 206 12.81 5.80 15.16
C TYR A 206 14.08 5.87 16.00
N SER A 207 14.45 4.79 16.69
CA SER A 207 15.47 4.90 17.73
C SER A 207 16.33 3.66 17.99
N THR A 208 15.95 2.50 17.50
CA THR A 208 16.62 1.24 17.91
C THR A 208 17.38 0.56 16.77
N MET A 209 17.08 0.88 15.51
CA MET A 209 17.73 0.29 14.36
C MET A 209 18.24 1.37 13.40
N PRO A 210 19.33 1.11 12.67
CA PRO A 210 19.74 1.95 11.55
C PRO A 210 18.66 2.04 10.49
N THR A 211 18.66 3.13 9.72
CA THR A 211 17.67 3.35 8.64
C THR A 211 17.71 2.26 7.59
N ILE A 212 18.90 1.74 7.28
CA ILE A 212 19.12 0.66 6.32
C ILE A 212 20.02 -0.38 6.98
N VAL A 213 19.61 -1.64 6.90
CA VAL A 213 20.38 -2.79 7.36
C VAL A 213 20.53 -3.77 6.21
N MET A 214 21.75 -4.20 5.94
CA MET A 214 22.08 -5.24 5.01
C MET A 214 22.68 -6.42 5.76
N ALA A 215 22.11 -7.60 5.62
CA ALA A 215 22.67 -8.82 6.19
C ALA A 215 23.80 -9.37 5.28
N HIS A 216 24.68 -10.15 5.88
CA HIS A 216 25.81 -10.76 5.14
C HIS A 216 25.37 -11.88 4.19
N ASP A 217 24.25 -12.53 4.50
CA ASP A 217 23.73 -13.64 3.72
C ASP A 217 22.20 -13.73 3.78
N TRP A 218 21.64 -14.63 3.01
CA TRP A 218 20.22 -14.87 2.93
C TRP A 218 19.60 -15.25 4.29
N MET A 219 20.27 -16.11 5.05
CA MET A 219 19.77 -16.55 6.36
C MET A 219 19.71 -15.39 7.36
N GLY A 220 20.73 -14.53 7.36
CA GLY A 220 20.75 -13.29 8.16
C GLY A 220 19.58 -12.38 7.79
N THR A 221 19.27 -12.22 6.51
CA THR A 221 18.11 -11.44 6.04
C THR A 221 16.80 -12.04 6.54
N VAL A 222 16.62 -13.35 6.45
CA VAL A 222 15.43 -14.05 6.96
C VAL A 222 15.27 -13.85 8.47
N VAL A 223 16.35 -13.97 9.24
CA VAL A 223 16.33 -13.73 10.69
C VAL A 223 15.97 -12.29 11.00
N HIS A 224 16.57 -11.31 10.33
CA HIS A 224 16.23 -9.90 10.51
C HIS A 224 14.76 -9.64 10.19
N GLY A 225 14.27 -10.13 9.07
CA GLY A 225 12.84 -9.99 8.70
C GLY A 225 11.89 -10.63 9.72
N ALA A 226 12.30 -11.73 10.34
CA ALA A 226 11.49 -12.45 11.34
C ALA A 226 11.43 -11.73 12.70
N ILE A 227 12.48 -11.02 13.09
CA ILE A 227 12.56 -10.36 14.40
C ILE A 227 12.18 -8.87 14.36
N ILE A 228 12.08 -8.28 13.18
CA ILE A 228 11.77 -6.86 13.04
C ILE A 228 10.41 -6.53 13.69
N ARG A 229 10.39 -5.45 14.47
CA ARG A 229 9.19 -4.94 15.11
C ARG A 229 8.97 -3.51 14.65
N SER A 230 7.74 -3.21 14.27
CA SER A 230 7.34 -1.88 13.83
C SER A 230 6.52 -1.19 14.91
N ALA A 231 6.75 0.10 15.12
CA ALA A 231 5.83 0.93 15.88
C ALA A 231 4.47 0.93 15.16
N THR A 232 3.39 0.86 15.93
CA THR A 232 2.02 0.85 15.41
C THR A 232 1.59 2.27 15.02
N THR A 233 0.78 2.40 13.96
CA THR A 233 0.18 3.70 13.59
C THR A 233 -1.12 3.96 14.37
N ALA A 234 -1.56 5.22 14.38
CA ALA A 234 -2.86 5.59 14.95
C ALA A 234 -4.05 4.84 14.31
N THR A 235 -3.91 4.38 13.05
CA THR A 235 -4.92 3.57 12.36
C THR A 235 -4.93 2.11 12.83
N GLU A 236 -3.86 1.63 13.47
CA GLU A 236 -3.71 0.25 13.94
C GLU A 236 -4.00 0.11 15.44
N ILE A 237 -3.86 1.18 16.21
CA ILE A 237 -3.91 1.15 17.68
C ILE A 237 -5.31 1.42 18.23
N GLY A 238 -6.18 2.08 17.48
CA GLY A 238 -7.36 2.69 18.09
C GLY A 238 -6.97 3.88 18.98
N ALA A 239 -7.93 4.47 19.66
CA ALA A 239 -7.86 5.82 20.23
C ALA A 239 -6.94 6.05 21.44
N ASP A 240 -6.12 5.10 21.89
CA ASP A 240 -5.35 5.28 23.14
C ASP A 240 -4.00 6.01 22.98
N GLY A 241 -3.58 6.27 21.74
CA GLY A 241 -2.39 7.08 21.44
C GLY A 241 -1.06 6.51 21.91
N SER A 242 -1.04 5.32 22.52
CA SER A 242 0.20 4.72 23.02
C SER A 242 0.98 4.06 21.89
N GLU A 243 2.28 4.40 21.77
CA GLU A 243 3.19 3.74 20.84
C GLU A 243 3.44 2.30 21.32
N LYS A 244 2.89 1.33 20.60
CA LYS A 244 3.14 -0.10 20.83
C LYS A 244 3.98 -0.64 19.68
N ARG A 245 4.98 -1.44 19.99
CA ARG A 245 5.74 -2.18 18.99
C ARG A 245 5.12 -3.55 18.76
N SER A 246 4.74 -3.82 17.56
CA SER A 246 4.15 -5.09 17.14
C SER A 246 5.10 -5.83 16.21
N PRO A 247 5.17 -7.17 16.26
CA PRO A 247 5.80 -7.94 15.21
C PRO A 247 5.17 -7.54 13.88
N PHE A 248 5.95 -7.53 12.82
CA PHE A 248 5.47 -7.24 11.49
C PHE A 248 4.22 -8.09 11.19
N ALA A 249 3.18 -7.50 10.62
CA ALA A 249 1.87 -8.18 10.46
C ALA A 249 1.96 -9.48 9.64
N LEU A 250 2.91 -9.56 8.71
CA LEU A 250 3.24 -10.77 7.94
C LEU A 250 3.76 -11.89 8.83
N CYS A 251 4.61 -11.59 9.80
CA CYS A 251 5.12 -12.59 10.74
C CYS A 251 4.03 -13.22 11.61
N ARG A 252 2.95 -12.49 11.92
CA ARG A 252 1.81 -13.04 12.66
C ARG A 252 1.11 -14.18 11.94
N LEU A 253 1.08 -14.16 10.61
CA LEU A 253 0.46 -15.22 9.81
C LEU A 253 1.35 -16.48 9.77
N PHE A 254 2.66 -16.32 9.74
CA PHE A 254 3.60 -17.43 9.67
C PHE A 254 3.85 -18.12 11.03
N PHE A 255 3.90 -17.36 12.13
CA PHE A 255 4.24 -17.92 13.44
C PHE A 255 3.05 -18.44 14.25
N ARG A 256 1.81 -18.14 13.87
CA ARG A 256 0.63 -18.63 14.61
C ARG A 256 0.35 -20.13 14.43
N HIS A 257 0.99 -20.78 13.47
CA HIS A 257 0.80 -22.22 13.19
C HIS A 257 1.95 -23.12 13.66
N SER A 258 3.05 -22.56 14.14
CA SER A 258 4.17 -23.37 14.68
C SER A 258 4.00 -23.81 16.13
N HIS A 259 2.89 -23.44 16.79
CA HIS A 259 2.58 -23.80 18.17
C HIS A 259 1.30 -24.62 18.32
N LYS A 260 1.13 -25.63 17.44
CA LYS A 260 0.23 -26.77 17.74
C LYS A 260 0.91 -28.06 17.34
#